data_30fe8e23597fa27864b6cf937516ed4b
#
_entry.id   30fe8e23597fa27864b6cf937516ed4b
#
_cell.length_a   1.000
_cell.length_b   1.000
_cell.length_c   1.000
_cell.angle_alpha   90.00
_cell.angle_beta   90.00
_cell.angle_gamma   90.00
#
_symmetry.space_group_name_H-M   'P 1'
#
loop_
_entity.id
_entity.type
_entity.pdbx_description
1 polymer ?
#
loop_
_entity_poly.entity_id
_entity_poly.type
_entity_poly.pdbx_seq_one_letter_code
_entity_poly.pdbx_strand_id
1 'polypeptide(L)'
;MINTKPIYSLLEIITFGQGLPKTVNGVSLKLPAKYIRYFPSDYESDNFRFLFQHCQPGDTILDIGAHIGLFSTIAAKKAGDSGKVYAFEPAPATIPVLQQTIRINNLRKSVVPVQQAMGAQIGHITFYVSNDEADNSNSLIAYKEDRKLSGVKVEMNTIDNFVQERQIRRVNFLKIDVEGAEFDTLHGGIETFKRFRPHFILAIHPEPIEKKGDSLQDIYDLLQYLNYKLEYNGKQIDKEFFCSNRQLIDLHATPVRP
;
A
#
# COMPACT_ATOMS: atom_id res chain seq x y z
N MET A 1 15.30 -2.81 26.37
CA MET A 1 15.50 -2.18 25.04
C MET A 1 15.82 -0.70 25.27
N ILE A 2 16.91 -0.18 24.71
CA ILE A 2 17.29 1.23 24.82
C ILE A 2 16.26 2.06 24.05
N ASN A 3 15.68 3.07 24.70
CA ASN A 3 14.76 4.00 24.03
C ASN A 3 15.53 4.84 23.00
N THR A 4 15.45 4.49 21.72
CA THR A 4 16.15 5.18 20.62
C THR A 4 15.36 6.36 20.04
N LYS A 5 14.12 6.63 20.51
CA LYS A 5 13.28 7.75 20.03
C LYS A 5 14.01 9.11 20.08
N PRO A 6 14.75 9.47 21.16
CA PRO A 6 15.47 10.75 21.22
C PRO A 6 16.55 10.91 20.15
N ILE A 7 17.24 9.81 19.79
CA ILE A 7 18.34 9.81 18.82
C ILE A 7 17.78 10.13 17.43
N TYR A 8 16.67 9.48 17.03
CA TYR A 8 16.07 9.73 15.71
C TYR A 8 15.43 11.11 15.58
N SER A 9 14.86 11.65 16.68
CA SER A 9 14.37 13.03 16.71
C SER A 9 15.53 14.03 16.54
N LEU A 10 16.67 13.78 17.18
CA LEU A 10 17.86 14.60 17.01
C LEU A 10 18.41 14.50 15.57
N LEU A 11 18.45 13.31 14.99
CA LEU A 11 18.86 13.12 13.60
C LEU A 11 17.93 13.86 12.62
N GLU A 12 16.61 13.87 12.86
CA GLU A 12 15.66 14.64 12.04
C GLU A 12 15.97 16.14 12.06
N ILE A 13 16.33 16.67 13.24
CA ILE A 13 16.73 18.08 13.41
C ILE A 13 18.06 18.36 12.69
N ILE A 14 19.09 17.53 12.93
CA ILE A 14 20.43 17.71 12.35
C ILE A 14 20.41 17.61 10.84
N THR A 15 19.55 16.75 10.29
CA THR A 15 19.39 16.59 8.83
C THR A 15 18.45 17.63 8.23
N PHE A 16 17.91 18.57 9.02
CA PHE A 16 16.91 19.56 8.59
C PHE A 16 15.74 18.90 7.84
N GLY A 17 15.32 17.71 8.28
CA GLY A 17 14.27 16.94 7.63
C GLY A 17 14.60 16.44 6.22
N GLN A 18 15.90 16.39 5.82
CA GLN A 18 16.36 15.86 4.53
C GLN A 18 16.43 14.31 4.52
N GLY A 19 16.09 13.68 5.66
CA GLY A 19 16.14 12.23 5.81
C GLY A 19 17.55 11.65 5.77
N LEU A 20 17.64 10.34 5.95
CA LEU A 20 18.89 9.59 5.91
C LEU A 20 18.93 8.66 4.69
N PRO A 21 20.12 8.44 4.10
CA PRO A 21 20.27 7.51 3.00
C PRO A 21 20.01 6.07 3.46
N LYS A 22 19.35 5.31 2.64
CA LYS A 22 19.03 3.89 2.84
C LYS A 22 19.04 3.18 1.49
N THR A 23 19.44 1.92 1.50
CA THR A 23 19.28 1.02 0.36
C THR A 23 18.31 -0.09 0.75
N VAL A 24 17.24 -0.27 -0.02
CA VAL A 24 16.25 -1.34 0.15
C VAL A 24 16.10 -2.05 -1.19
N ASN A 25 16.28 -3.36 -1.19
CA ASN A 25 16.23 -4.21 -2.39
C ASN A 25 17.08 -3.67 -3.56
N GLY A 26 18.28 -3.17 -3.25
CA GLY A 26 19.21 -2.61 -4.24
C GLY A 26 18.88 -1.19 -4.70
N VAL A 27 17.79 -0.59 -4.24
CA VAL A 27 17.41 0.78 -4.59
C VAL A 27 17.84 1.76 -3.51
N SER A 28 18.68 2.73 -3.88
CA SER A 28 19.09 3.81 -3.00
C SER A 28 18.02 4.89 -2.93
N LEU A 29 17.63 5.26 -1.69
CA LEU A 29 16.62 6.28 -1.41
C LEU A 29 16.95 7.00 -0.09
N LYS A 30 16.17 8.01 0.25
CA LYS A 30 16.19 8.64 1.58
C LYS A 30 14.89 8.37 2.31
N LEU A 31 14.98 8.12 3.62
CA LEU A 31 13.82 7.99 4.51
C LEU A 31 13.93 9.01 5.65
N PRO A 32 12.79 9.50 6.19
CA PRO A 32 12.78 10.26 7.42
C PRO A 32 13.46 9.47 8.53
N ALA A 33 14.32 10.11 9.32
CA ALA A 33 15.23 9.43 10.23
C ALA A 33 14.53 8.46 11.20
N LYS A 34 13.38 8.85 11.74
CA LYS A 34 12.60 8.04 12.70
C LYS A 34 12.08 6.71 12.13
N TYR A 35 11.97 6.58 10.81
CA TYR A 35 11.45 5.37 10.15
C TYR A 35 12.52 4.44 9.61
N ILE A 36 13.78 4.88 9.49
CA ILE A 36 14.84 4.13 8.80
C ILE A 36 15.12 2.73 9.38
N ARG A 37 14.86 2.56 10.68
CA ARG A 37 15.09 1.29 11.40
C ARG A 37 14.06 0.20 11.08
N TYR A 38 12.87 0.58 10.59
CA TYR A 38 11.78 -0.35 10.33
C TYR A 38 11.91 -1.07 8.99
N PHE A 39 12.79 -0.58 8.12
CA PHE A 39 12.94 -1.12 6.77
C PHE A 39 14.36 -1.69 6.58
N PRO A 40 14.58 -2.99 6.85
CA PRO A 40 15.85 -3.66 6.54
C PRO A 40 16.14 -3.63 5.03
N SER A 41 17.37 -3.97 4.63
CA SER A 41 17.81 -3.90 3.23
C SER A 41 17.06 -4.85 2.30
N ASP A 42 16.48 -5.90 2.85
CA ASP A 42 15.71 -6.96 2.18
C ASP A 42 14.20 -6.91 2.51
N TYR A 43 13.72 -5.76 3.01
CA TYR A 43 12.31 -5.57 3.38
C TYR A 43 11.38 -5.93 2.22
N GLU A 44 10.39 -6.80 2.47
CA GLU A 44 9.40 -7.27 1.47
C GLU A 44 10.05 -7.67 0.12
N SER A 45 11.18 -8.38 0.15
CA SER A 45 12.00 -8.64 -1.04
C SER A 45 11.25 -9.31 -2.18
N ASP A 46 10.26 -10.16 -1.89
CA ASP A 46 9.45 -10.84 -2.90
C ASP A 46 8.49 -9.86 -3.60
N ASN A 47 7.90 -8.92 -2.85
CA ASN A 47 7.07 -7.86 -3.39
C ASN A 47 7.84 -6.96 -4.36
N PHE A 48 9.05 -6.54 -3.96
CA PHE A 48 9.88 -5.72 -4.83
C PHE A 48 10.42 -6.50 -6.04
N ARG A 49 10.70 -7.79 -5.90
CA ARG A 49 11.05 -8.64 -7.05
C ARG A 49 9.91 -8.68 -8.06
N PHE A 50 8.68 -8.89 -7.59
CA PHE A 50 7.49 -8.90 -8.44
C PHE A 50 7.26 -7.54 -9.11
N LEU A 51 7.39 -6.44 -8.37
CA LEU A 51 7.35 -5.09 -8.94
C LEU A 51 8.39 -4.90 -10.05
N PHE A 52 9.64 -5.29 -9.82
CA PHE A 52 10.71 -5.11 -10.80
C PHE A 52 10.54 -5.95 -12.06
N GLN A 53 9.88 -7.10 -11.95
CA GLN A 53 9.57 -7.96 -13.09
C GLN A 53 8.44 -7.40 -13.95
N HIS A 54 7.45 -6.75 -13.36
CA HIS A 54 6.21 -6.38 -14.04
C HIS A 54 6.02 -4.88 -14.26
N CYS A 55 6.78 -4.01 -13.58
CA CYS A 55 6.74 -2.59 -13.80
C CYS A 55 7.77 -2.15 -14.85
N GLN A 56 7.34 -1.33 -15.79
CA GLN A 56 8.17 -0.79 -16.86
C GLN A 56 8.27 0.75 -16.77
N PRO A 57 9.30 1.36 -17.37
CA PRO A 57 9.35 2.82 -17.51
C PRO A 57 8.09 3.38 -18.20
N GLY A 58 7.53 4.43 -17.61
CA GLY A 58 6.30 5.06 -18.09
C GLY A 58 5.00 4.50 -17.47
N ASP A 59 5.08 3.46 -16.64
CA ASP A 59 3.89 2.86 -16.03
C ASP A 59 3.19 3.78 -15.03
N THR A 60 1.87 3.60 -14.96
CA THR A 60 1.02 4.18 -13.92
C THR A 60 0.74 3.14 -12.85
N ILE A 61 1.02 3.51 -11.60
CA ILE A 61 0.96 2.65 -10.41
C ILE A 61 0.01 3.26 -9.39
N LEU A 62 -0.84 2.45 -8.79
CA LEU A 62 -1.66 2.81 -7.63
C LEU A 62 -1.09 2.09 -6.39
N ASP A 63 -0.63 2.85 -5.41
CA ASP A 63 -0.12 2.35 -4.12
C ASP A 63 -1.16 2.66 -3.04
N ILE A 64 -2.00 1.68 -2.72
CA ILE A 64 -3.14 1.82 -1.82
C ILE A 64 -2.75 1.29 -0.44
N GLY A 65 -2.68 2.20 0.55
CA GLY A 65 -2.04 1.98 1.84
C GLY A 65 -0.55 2.35 1.78
N ALA A 66 -0.24 3.52 1.19
CA ALA A 66 1.14 3.93 0.91
C ALA A 66 1.99 4.21 2.17
N HIS A 67 1.35 4.39 3.32
CA HIS A 67 2.01 4.70 4.59
C HIS A 67 3.03 5.83 4.42
N ILE A 68 4.30 5.66 4.80
CA ILE A 68 5.34 6.68 4.65
C ILE A 68 5.91 6.78 3.22
N GLY A 69 5.45 5.96 2.28
CA GLY A 69 5.81 6.04 0.86
C GLY A 69 7.08 5.27 0.45
N LEU A 70 7.48 4.24 1.21
CA LEU A 70 8.62 3.40 0.80
C LEU A 70 8.35 2.73 -0.54
N PHE A 71 7.22 2.00 -0.65
CA PHE A 71 6.86 1.34 -1.89
C PHE A 71 6.67 2.34 -3.03
N SER A 72 5.91 3.42 -2.81
CA SER A 72 5.72 4.50 -3.78
C SER A 72 7.03 5.07 -4.31
N THR A 73 8.03 5.26 -3.42
CA THR A 73 9.35 5.78 -3.81
C THR A 73 10.11 4.83 -4.72
N ILE A 74 10.13 3.53 -4.37
CA ILE A 74 10.83 2.51 -5.17
C ILE A 74 10.11 2.30 -6.49
N ALA A 75 8.77 2.23 -6.49
CA ALA A 75 7.95 2.10 -7.68
C ALA A 75 8.15 3.29 -8.65
N ALA A 76 8.19 4.53 -8.13
CA ALA A 76 8.45 5.72 -8.95
C ALA A 76 9.85 5.71 -9.58
N LYS A 77 10.87 5.28 -8.83
CA LYS A 77 12.24 5.13 -9.39
C LYS A 77 12.29 4.07 -10.48
N LYS A 78 11.52 2.98 -10.36
CA LYS A 78 11.42 1.93 -11.37
C LYS A 78 10.67 2.40 -12.61
N ALA A 79 9.55 3.11 -12.42
CA ALA A 79 8.75 3.67 -13.52
C ALA A 79 9.42 4.85 -14.23
N GLY A 80 10.45 5.46 -13.62
CA GLY A 80 11.21 6.55 -14.22
C GLY A 80 10.43 7.86 -14.36
N ASP A 81 11.01 8.85 -15.04
CA ASP A 81 10.49 10.22 -15.12
C ASP A 81 9.14 10.34 -15.86
N SER A 82 8.84 9.42 -16.77
CA SER A 82 7.57 9.36 -17.50
C SER A 82 6.48 8.56 -16.76
N GLY A 83 6.85 7.82 -15.72
CA GLY A 83 5.93 7.05 -14.90
C GLY A 83 5.15 7.90 -13.89
N LYS A 84 4.07 7.34 -13.36
CA LYS A 84 3.21 8.00 -12.36
C LYS A 84 2.82 7.04 -11.26
N VAL A 85 2.97 7.48 -10.01
CA VAL A 85 2.48 6.76 -8.84
C VAL A 85 1.44 7.61 -8.12
N TYR A 86 0.27 7.06 -7.87
CA TYR A 86 -0.72 7.65 -6.97
C TYR A 86 -0.65 6.89 -5.65
N ALA A 87 -0.23 7.60 -4.60
CA ALA A 87 0.04 7.05 -3.27
C ALA A 87 -1.09 7.42 -2.31
N PHE A 88 -1.96 6.46 -1.99
CA PHE A 88 -3.13 6.65 -1.14
C PHE A 88 -2.80 6.33 0.31
N GLU A 89 -2.96 7.33 1.15
CA GLU A 89 -2.75 7.23 2.61
C GLU A 89 -3.83 8.06 3.31
N PRO A 90 -4.80 7.43 3.99
CA PRO A 90 -5.90 8.15 4.61
C PRO A 90 -5.54 8.86 5.91
N ALA A 91 -4.53 8.37 6.66
CA ALA A 91 -4.22 8.87 7.99
C ALA A 91 -3.66 10.31 7.96
N PRO A 92 -4.33 11.30 8.62
CA PRO A 92 -3.86 12.68 8.64
C PRO A 92 -2.47 12.86 9.26
N ALA A 93 -2.07 11.98 10.19
CA ALA A 93 -0.76 12.01 10.80
C ALA A 93 0.35 11.45 9.90
N THR A 94 0.01 10.54 8.98
CA THR A 94 0.97 9.85 8.10
C THR A 94 1.19 10.58 6.78
N ILE A 95 0.16 11.25 6.25
CA ILE A 95 0.26 11.95 4.95
C ILE A 95 1.40 13.00 4.91
N PRO A 96 1.71 13.78 5.95
CA PRO A 96 2.86 14.69 5.94
C PRO A 96 4.20 13.96 5.81
N VAL A 97 4.31 12.76 6.38
CA VAL A 97 5.52 11.92 6.30
C VAL A 97 5.69 11.37 4.88
N LEU A 98 4.61 10.90 4.26
CA LEU A 98 4.59 10.51 2.85
C LEU A 98 5.05 11.67 1.95
N GLN A 99 4.51 12.86 2.15
CA GLN A 99 4.91 14.06 1.42
C GLN A 99 6.39 14.43 1.64
N GLN A 100 6.90 14.26 2.87
CA GLN A 100 8.31 14.43 3.18
C GLN A 100 9.17 13.42 2.41
N THR A 101 8.80 12.13 2.42
CA THR A 101 9.52 11.07 1.69
C THR A 101 9.58 11.37 0.19
N ILE A 102 8.47 11.78 -0.41
CA ILE A 102 8.41 12.18 -1.83
C ILE A 102 9.37 13.37 -2.09
N ARG A 103 9.34 14.37 -1.22
CA ARG A 103 10.17 15.58 -1.36
C ARG A 103 11.65 15.29 -1.29
N ILE A 104 12.11 14.53 -0.26
CA ILE A 104 13.53 14.26 -0.03
C ILE A 104 14.15 13.34 -1.08
N ASN A 105 13.31 12.61 -1.85
CA ASN A 105 13.71 11.79 -2.98
C ASN A 105 13.54 12.49 -4.35
N ASN A 106 13.13 13.77 -4.36
CA ASN A 106 12.89 14.56 -5.59
C ASN A 106 11.81 13.98 -6.51
N LEU A 107 10.79 13.31 -5.94
CA LEU A 107 9.75 12.58 -6.70
C LEU A 107 8.42 13.33 -6.84
N ARG A 108 8.36 14.65 -6.55
CA ARG A 108 7.12 15.44 -6.65
C ARG A 108 6.45 15.43 -8.02
N LYS A 109 7.21 15.18 -9.10
CA LYS A 109 6.66 15.08 -10.45
C LYS A 109 6.07 13.69 -10.74
N SER A 110 6.62 12.65 -10.13
CA SER A 110 6.27 11.24 -10.41
C SER A 110 5.32 10.65 -9.39
N VAL A 111 5.32 11.13 -8.13
CA VAL A 111 4.44 10.61 -7.06
C VAL A 111 3.44 11.68 -6.63
N VAL A 112 2.16 11.31 -6.65
CA VAL A 112 1.02 12.15 -6.20
C VAL A 112 0.48 11.55 -4.90
N PRO A 113 0.69 12.19 -3.74
CA PRO A 113 0.06 11.75 -2.50
C PRO A 113 -1.44 12.08 -2.53
N VAL A 114 -2.28 11.14 -2.13
CA VAL A 114 -3.73 11.24 -2.10
C VAL A 114 -4.23 10.88 -0.70
N GLN A 115 -4.83 11.84 0.01
CA GLN A 115 -5.32 11.62 1.37
C GLN A 115 -6.76 11.09 1.32
N GLN A 116 -6.93 9.87 0.87
CA GLN A 116 -8.21 9.16 0.79
C GLN A 116 -8.02 7.69 1.14
N ALA A 117 -9.02 7.10 1.79
CA ALA A 117 -9.15 5.65 1.86
C ALA A 117 -9.73 5.13 0.54
N MET A 118 -9.40 3.90 0.15
CA MET A 118 -10.04 3.21 -0.95
C MET A 118 -10.98 2.14 -0.40
N GLY A 119 -12.18 2.06 -0.99
CA GLY A 119 -13.22 1.13 -0.56
C GLY A 119 -14.27 0.90 -1.65
N ALA A 120 -15.41 0.32 -1.28
CA ALA A 120 -16.48 -0.06 -2.22
C ALA A 120 -17.36 1.11 -2.67
N GLN A 121 -17.33 2.25 -1.99
CA GLN A 121 -18.21 3.39 -2.26
C GLN A 121 -17.55 4.73 -1.98
N ILE A 122 -18.08 5.80 -2.56
CA ILE A 122 -17.66 7.17 -2.31
C ILE A 122 -18.33 7.67 -1.02
N GLY A 123 -17.58 8.39 -0.19
CA GLY A 123 -18.13 8.98 1.03
C GLY A 123 -17.08 9.30 2.07
N HIS A 124 -17.39 8.99 3.31
CA HIS A 124 -16.49 9.13 4.45
C HIS A 124 -16.57 7.89 5.31
N ILE A 125 -15.46 7.56 5.95
CA ILE A 125 -15.37 6.45 6.87
C ILE A 125 -14.61 6.86 8.13
N THR A 126 -14.89 6.20 9.25
CA THR A 126 -14.04 6.31 10.45
C THR A 126 -12.82 5.42 10.26
N PHE A 127 -11.66 6.03 10.29
CA PHE A 127 -10.36 5.36 10.20
C PHE A 127 -9.71 5.37 11.58
N TYR A 128 -9.27 4.22 12.05
CA TYR A 128 -8.68 4.09 13.38
C TYR A 128 -7.17 4.24 13.30
N VAL A 129 -6.65 5.26 13.96
CA VAL A 129 -5.23 5.55 14.01
C VAL A 129 -4.66 5.21 15.37
N SER A 130 -3.50 4.58 15.38
CA SER A 130 -2.74 4.35 16.61
C SER A 130 -2.14 5.66 17.11
N ASN A 131 -2.20 5.88 18.42
CA ASN A 131 -1.54 7.02 19.06
C ASN A 131 -0.01 6.83 19.19
N ASP A 132 0.53 5.66 18.80
CA ASP A 132 1.98 5.45 18.73
C ASP A 132 2.48 5.78 17.31
N GLU A 133 3.27 6.84 17.20
CA GLU A 133 3.87 7.31 15.93
C GLU A 133 4.69 6.26 15.16
N ALA A 134 5.02 5.14 15.82
CA ALA A 134 5.80 4.06 15.25
C ALA A 134 4.95 2.87 14.79
N ASP A 135 3.64 2.94 15.01
CA ASP A 135 2.72 1.85 14.71
C ASP A 135 2.19 1.98 13.28
N ASN A 136 2.50 1.01 12.44
CA ASN A 136 2.03 0.92 11.06
C ASN A 136 0.60 0.37 10.94
N SER A 137 -0.06 0.06 12.04
CA SER A 137 -1.34 -0.64 12.07
C SER A 137 -2.55 0.30 12.13
N ASN A 138 -2.58 1.29 11.26
CA ASN A 138 -3.76 2.13 11.05
C ASN A 138 -4.77 1.35 10.18
N SER A 139 -6.02 1.21 10.63
CA SER A 139 -7.00 0.32 10.03
C SER A 139 -8.39 0.95 9.96
N LEU A 140 -9.23 0.46 9.05
CA LEU A 140 -10.67 0.76 9.05
C LEU A 140 -11.44 0.07 10.20
N ILE A 141 -10.78 -0.83 10.94
CA ILE A 141 -11.39 -1.62 12.01
C ILE A 141 -10.59 -1.43 13.29
N ALA A 142 -11.29 -1.18 14.42
CA ALA A 142 -10.69 -1.16 15.75
C ALA A 142 -10.44 -2.62 16.24
N TYR A 143 -9.53 -3.36 15.58
CA TYR A 143 -9.32 -4.78 15.92
C TYR A 143 -8.23 -5.03 16.97
N LYS A 144 -7.47 -4.01 17.36
CA LYS A 144 -6.43 -4.12 18.40
C LYS A 144 -6.95 -3.59 19.72
N GLU A 145 -7.55 -4.48 20.52
CA GLU A 145 -8.21 -4.16 21.81
C GLU A 145 -7.23 -3.57 22.84
N ASP A 146 -5.94 -3.89 22.76
CA ASP A 146 -4.91 -3.45 23.69
C ASP A 146 -4.33 -2.06 23.40
N ARG A 147 -4.80 -1.35 22.38
CA ARG A 147 -4.26 -0.07 21.95
C ARG A 147 -5.29 1.05 22.03
N LYS A 148 -4.85 2.23 22.48
CA LYS A 148 -5.66 3.45 22.41
C LYS A 148 -5.72 3.89 20.94
N LEU A 149 -6.77 3.46 20.24
CA LEU A 149 -7.08 3.89 18.89
C LEU A 149 -7.98 5.13 18.96
N SER A 150 -7.72 6.10 18.09
CA SER A 150 -8.58 7.26 17.89
C SER A 150 -9.25 7.16 16.52
N GLY A 151 -10.59 7.25 16.49
CA GLY A 151 -11.32 7.31 15.23
C GLY A 151 -11.20 8.68 14.59
N VAL A 152 -10.74 8.74 13.34
CA VAL A 152 -10.65 9.96 12.54
C VAL A 152 -11.54 9.80 11.31
N LYS A 153 -12.38 10.80 11.03
CA LYS A 153 -13.18 10.79 9.81
C LYS A 153 -12.29 11.13 8.62
N VAL A 154 -12.24 10.23 7.63
CA VAL A 154 -11.47 10.40 6.40
C VAL A 154 -12.37 10.26 5.17
N GLU A 155 -11.96 10.91 4.07
CA GLU A 155 -12.62 10.72 2.79
C GLU A 155 -12.36 9.30 2.25
N MET A 156 -13.38 8.71 1.65
CA MET A 156 -13.30 7.42 0.98
C MET A 156 -13.72 7.56 -0.48
N ASN A 157 -12.96 6.94 -1.36
CA ASN A 157 -13.23 6.86 -2.79
C ASN A 157 -13.20 5.42 -3.27
N THR A 158 -13.57 5.17 -4.51
CA THR A 158 -13.35 3.88 -5.17
C THR A 158 -12.22 4.01 -6.17
N ILE A 159 -11.54 2.89 -6.47
CA ILE A 159 -10.50 2.87 -7.51
C ILE A 159 -11.09 3.32 -8.85
N ASP A 160 -12.28 2.82 -9.21
CA ASP A 160 -12.93 3.11 -10.47
C ASP A 160 -13.26 4.60 -10.62
N ASN A 161 -13.84 5.22 -9.57
CA ASN A 161 -14.15 6.65 -9.59
C ASN A 161 -12.87 7.51 -9.67
N PHE A 162 -11.84 7.17 -8.87
CA PHE A 162 -10.57 7.89 -8.91
C PHE A 162 -9.92 7.84 -10.30
N VAL A 163 -9.90 6.67 -10.91
CA VAL A 163 -9.38 6.48 -12.27
C VAL A 163 -10.16 7.32 -13.29
N GLN A 164 -11.47 7.38 -13.15
CA GLN A 164 -12.35 8.19 -14.01
C GLN A 164 -12.13 9.69 -13.80
N GLU A 165 -12.17 10.17 -12.55
CA GLU A 165 -12.00 11.60 -12.20
C GLU A 165 -10.64 12.14 -12.66
N ARG A 166 -9.59 11.35 -12.50
CA ARG A 166 -8.22 11.71 -12.90
C ARG A 166 -7.92 11.44 -14.37
N GLN A 167 -8.90 10.92 -15.12
CA GLN A 167 -8.78 10.59 -16.55
C GLN A 167 -7.55 9.69 -16.82
N ILE A 168 -7.30 8.72 -15.91
CA ILE A 168 -6.17 7.80 -16.02
C ILE A 168 -6.43 6.85 -17.18
N ARG A 169 -5.57 6.91 -18.18
CA ARG A 169 -5.72 6.14 -19.43
C ARG A 169 -5.26 4.70 -19.30
N ARG A 170 -4.43 4.39 -18.33
CA ARG A 170 -3.91 3.06 -18.07
C ARG A 170 -3.47 2.93 -16.61
N VAL A 171 -3.78 1.79 -15.99
CA VAL A 171 -3.24 1.35 -14.72
C VAL A 171 -2.46 0.08 -15.01
N ASN A 172 -1.16 0.07 -14.71
CA ASN A 172 -0.26 -1.02 -15.04
C ASN A 172 0.02 -1.92 -13.84
N PHE A 173 0.09 -1.31 -12.66
CA PHE A 173 0.44 -2.00 -11.42
C PHE A 173 -0.33 -1.42 -10.22
N LEU A 174 -0.69 -2.28 -9.25
CA LEU A 174 -1.21 -1.85 -7.96
C LEU A 174 -0.47 -2.53 -6.80
N LYS A 175 -0.43 -1.85 -5.65
CA LYS A 175 -0.26 -2.46 -4.33
C LYS A 175 -1.53 -2.16 -3.54
N ILE A 176 -2.08 -3.17 -2.87
CA ILE A 176 -3.23 -3.04 -1.97
C ILE A 176 -2.83 -3.61 -0.63
N ASP A 177 -2.77 -2.73 0.39
CA ASP A 177 -2.35 -3.05 1.74
C ASP A 177 -3.14 -2.16 2.71
N VAL A 178 -4.35 -2.58 3.05
CA VAL A 178 -5.39 -1.73 3.66
C VAL A 178 -5.95 -2.27 4.97
N GLU A 179 -5.27 -3.25 5.54
CA GLU A 179 -5.52 -3.78 6.89
C GLU A 179 -7.01 -4.08 7.19
N GLY A 180 -7.65 -4.90 6.33
CA GLY A 180 -9.02 -5.40 6.50
C GLY A 180 -10.05 -4.81 5.55
N ALA A 181 -9.68 -3.87 4.66
CA ALA A 181 -10.58 -3.32 3.63
C ALA A 181 -10.33 -3.92 2.24
N GLU A 182 -9.63 -5.05 2.15
CA GLU A 182 -9.20 -5.65 0.89
C GLU A 182 -10.37 -5.96 -0.03
N PHE A 183 -11.43 -6.57 0.51
CA PHE A 183 -12.63 -6.89 -0.27
C PHE A 183 -13.29 -5.64 -0.84
N ASP A 184 -13.52 -4.62 0.00
CA ASP A 184 -14.14 -3.36 -0.42
C ASP A 184 -13.27 -2.63 -1.47
N THR A 185 -11.95 -2.63 -1.27
CA THR A 185 -11.02 -1.99 -2.20
C THR A 185 -11.02 -2.68 -3.57
N LEU A 186 -11.00 -4.02 -3.59
CA LEU A 186 -11.10 -4.79 -4.82
C LEU A 186 -12.45 -4.59 -5.51
N HIS A 187 -13.54 -4.60 -4.73
CA HIS A 187 -14.89 -4.39 -5.24
C HIS A 187 -15.06 -2.99 -5.87
N GLY A 188 -14.47 -1.95 -5.24
CA GLY A 188 -14.46 -0.60 -5.78
C GLY A 188 -13.57 -0.38 -7.01
N GLY A 189 -12.85 -1.42 -7.47
CA GLY A 189 -11.96 -1.37 -8.63
C GLY A 189 -12.31 -2.32 -9.77
N ILE A 190 -13.48 -2.97 -9.73
CA ILE A 190 -13.85 -4.05 -10.67
C ILE A 190 -13.67 -3.62 -12.13
N GLU A 191 -14.13 -2.43 -12.52
CA GLU A 191 -14.03 -1.96 -13.90
C GLU A 191 -12.58 -1.64 -14.29
N THR A 192 -11.80 -1.09 -13.37
CA THR A 192 -10.36 -0.86 -13.54
C THR A 192 -9.60 -2.17 -13.75
N PHE A 193 -9.88 -3.19 -12.93
CA PHE A 193 -9.26 -4.53 -13.09
C PHE A 193 -9.66 -5.19 -14.41
N LYS A 194 -10.92 -5.13 -14.81
CA LYS A 194 -11.40 -5.69 -16.08
C LYS A 194 -10.77 -4.97 -17.28
N ARG A 195 -10.74 -3.65 -17.24
CA ARG A 195 -10.32 -2.81 -18.38
C ARG A 195 -8.80 -2.85 -18.59
N PHE A 196 -8.02 -2.69 -17.52
CA PHE A 196 -6.58 -2.48 -17.63
C PHE A 196 -5.76 -3.73 -17.35
N ARG A 197 -6.34 -4.71 -16.65
CA ARG A 197 -5.67 -5.98 -16.35
C ARG A 197 -4.29 -5.78 -15.71
N PRO A 198 -4.15 -4.94 -14.66
CA PRO A 198 -2.87 -4.66 -14.05
C PRO A 198 -2.32 -5.87 -13.30
N HIS A 199 -1.00 -5.95 -13.16
CA HIS A 199 -0.40 -6.79 -12.12
C HIS A 199 -0.59 -6.12 -10.76
N PHE A 200 -0.74 -6.90 -9.69
CA PHE A 200 -0.81 -6.28 -8.36
C PHE A 200 -0.31 -7.17 -7.23
N ILE A 201 0.10 -6.51 -6.16
CA ILE A 201 0.41 -7.09 -4.86
C ILE A 201 -0.81 -6.86 -3.97
N LEU A 202 -1.25 -7.92 -3.28
CA LEU A 202 -2.38 -7.87 -2.35
C LEU A 202 -1.93 -8.42 -1.00
N ALA A 203 -1.78 -7.55 0.00
CA ALA A 203 -1.63 -7.98 1.38
C ALA A 203 -2.99 -8.47 1.89
N ILE A 204 -3.02 -9.67 2.45
CA ILE A 204 -4.21 -10.27 3.04
C ILE A 204 -4.05 -10.28 4.56
N HIS A 205 -4.98 -9.62 5.24
CA HIS A 205 -5.04 -9.52 6.70
C HIS A 205 -6.26 -10.30 7.23
N PRO A 206 -6.17 -11.63 7.44
CA PRO A 206 -7.33 -12.47 7.73
C PRO A 206 -8.14 -12.02 8.94
N GLU A 207 -7.47 -11.70 10.05
CA GLU A 207 -8.17 -11.31 11.29
C GLU A 207 -8.99 -10.01 11.13
N PRO A 208 -8.46 -8.88 10.61
CA PRO A 208 -9.27 -7.70 10.31
C PRO A 208 -10.41 -7.95 9.32
N ILE A 209 -10.17 -8.74 8.26
CA ILE A 209 -11.18 -9.08 7.26
C ILE A 209 -12.37 -9.79 7.93
N GLU A 210 -12.10 -10.84 8.72
CA GLU A 210 -13.13 -11.62 9.41
C GLU A 210 -13.87 -10.78 10.49
N LYS A 211 -13.15 -9.94 11.24
CA LYS A 211 -13.77 -9.01 12.21
C LYS A 211 -14.68 -7.98 11.57
N LYS A 212 -14.39 -7.57 10.35
CA LYS A 212 -15.27 -6.69 9.56
C LYS A 212 -16.53 -7.41 9.08
N GLY A 213 -16.53 -8.72 9.04
CA GLY A 213 -17.62 -9.55 8.53
C GLY A 213 -17.45 -9.96 7.07
N ASP A 214 -16.32 -9.67 6.46
CA ASP A 214 -15.95 -10.16 5.14
C ASP A 214 -15.34 -11.57 5.26
N SER A 215 -15.24 -12.28 4.13
CA SER A 215 -14.64 -13.60 4.11
C SER A 215 -13.50 -13.69 3.09
N LEU A 216 -12.49 -14.52 3.40
CA LEU A 216 -11.42 -14.85 2.44
C LEU A 216 -11.99 -15.54 1.20
N GLN A 217 -13.08 -16.29 1.36
CA GLN A 217 -13.81 -16.93 0.27
C GLN A 217 -14.30 -15.92 -0.76
N ASP A 218 -14.94 -14.82 -0.31
CA ASP A 218 -15.48 -13.79 -1.22
C ASP A 218 -14.37 -13.06 -1.95
N ILE A 219 -13.24 -12.80 -1.28
CA ILE A 219 -12.05 -12.21 -1.91
C ILE A 219 -11.51 -13.16 -3.00
N TYR A 220 -11.35 -14.45 -2.68
CA TYR A 220 -10.87 -15.43 -3.65
C TYR A 220 -11.79 -15.52 -4.87
N ASP A 221 -13.09 -15.64 -4.63
CA ASP A 221 -14.09 -15.76 -5.69
C ASP A 221 -14.15 -14.50 -6.58
N LEU A 222 -13.99 -13.31 -6.00
CA LEU A 222 -13.85 -12.07 -6.76
C LEU A 222 -12.58 -12.06 -7.63
N LEU A 223 -11.44 -12.50 -7.10
CA LEU A 223 -10.18 -12.57 -7.85
C LEU A 223 -10.27 -13.59 -9.00
N GLN A 224 -10.97 -14.72 -8.81
CA GLN A 224 -11.24 -15.69 -9.87
C GLN A 224 -12.21 -15.11 -10.93
N TYR A 225 -13.27 -14.42 -10.50
CA TYR A 225 -14.18 -13.71 -11.41
C TYR A 225 -13.45 -12.68 -12.27
N LEU A 226 -12.47 -11.99 -11.70
CA LEU A 226 -11.60 -11.06 -12.40
C LEU A 226 -10.50 -11.73 -13.24
N ASN A 227 -10.43 -13.07 -13.20
CA ASN A 227 -9.49 -13.89 -14.00
C ASN A 227 -8.01 -13.62 -13.65
N TYR A 228 -7.69 -13.67 -12.35
CA TYR A 228 -6.32 -13.56 -11.85
C TYR A 228 -5.77 -14.89 -11.35
N LYS A 229 -4.52 -15.15 -11.70
CA LYS A 229 -3.69 -16.17 -11.10
C LYS A 229 -3.03 -15.59 -9.85
N LEU A 230 -3.09 -16.34 -8.74
CA LEU A 230 -2.53 -15.94 -7.47
C LEU A 230 -1.29 -16.75 -7.13
N GLU A 231 -0.24 -16.08 -6.67
CA GLU A 231 1.00 -16.69 -6.24
C GLU A 231 1.41 -16.19 -4.85
N TYR A 232 1.95 -17.08 -4.05
CA TYR A 232 2.59 -16.79 -2.77
C TYR A 232 3.98 -17.43 -2.74
N ASN A 233 5.02 -16.65 -2.43
CA ASN A 233 6.42 -17.10 -2.46
C ASN A 233 6.81 -17.79 -3.78
N GLY A 234 6.35 -17.24 -4.91
CA GLY A 234 6.62 -17.76 -6.26
C GLY A 234 5.91 -19.06 -6.62
N LYS A 235 4.96 -19.52 -5.81
CA LYS A 235 4.16 -20.72 -6.09
C LYS A 235 2.70 -20.33 -6.27
N GLN A 236 2.06 -20.89 -7.30
CA GLN A 236 0.62 -20.73 -7.46
C GLN A 236 -0.11 -21.35 -6.27
N ILE A 237 -1.12 -20.63 -5.77
CA ILE A 237 -1.97 -21.08 -4.68
C ILE A 237 -3.38 -21.38 -5.17
N ASP A 238 -4.04 -22.30 -4.50
CA ASP A 238 -5.43 -22.67 -4.73
C ASP A 238 -6.37 -22.04 -3.67
N LYS A 239 -7.65 -22.35 -3.82
CA LYS A 239 -8.70 -21.87 -2.92
C LYS A 239 -8.54 -22.39 -1.50
N GLU A 240 -8.16 -23.64 -1.33
CA GLU A 240 -7.99 -24.27 -0.03
C GLU A 240 -6.89 -23.55 0.77
N PHE A 241 -5.72 -23.36 0.17
CA PHE A 241 -4.63 -22.60 0.77
C PHE A 241 -5.07 -21.18 1.15
N PHE A 242 -5.71 -20.46 0.21
CA PHE A 242 -6.12 -19.06 0.43
C PHE A 242 -7.13 -18.95 1.57
N CYS A 243 -8.21 -19.75 1.55
CA CYS A 243 -9.30 -19.67 2.53
C CYS A 243 -8.93 -20.24 3.91
N SER A 244 -7.94 -21.14 3.98
CA SER A 244 -7.46 -21.68 5.27
C SER A 244 -6.38 -20.82 5.93
N ASN A 245 -5.83 -19.81 5.22
CA ASN A 245 -4.78 -18.97 5.75
C ASN A 245 -5.26 -18.13 6.93
N ARG A 246 -4.43 -18.02 7.96
CA ARG A 246 -4.70 -17.24 9.19
C ARG A 246 -3.60 -16.24 9.51
N GLN A 247 -2.65 -16.08 8.60
CA GLN A 247 -1.51 -15.18 8.76
C GLN A 247 -1.55 -14.08 7.72
N LEU A 248 -0.93 -12.96 8.02
CA LEU A 248 -0.63 -11.95 7.01
C LEU A 248 0.23 -12.58 5.90
N ILE A 249 -0.24 -12.48 4.67
CA ILE A 249 0.52 -12.87 3.48
C ILE A 249 0.39 -11.82 2.39
N ASP A 250 1.47 -11.64 1.64
CA ASP A 250 1.47 -10.82 0.43
C ASP A 250 1.33 -11.73 -0.79
N LEU A 251 0.28 -11.54 -1.54
CA LEU A 251 -0.01 -12.28 -2.76
C LEU A 251 0.38 -11.49 -4.00
N HIS A 252 0.89 -12.19 -4.98
CA HIS A 252 1.16 -11.66 -6.30
C HIS A 252 0.04 -12.09 -7.26
N ALA A 253 -0.66 -11.13 -7.82
CA ALA A 253 -1.76 -11.37 -8.74
C ALA A 253 -1.38 -10.99 -10.17
N THR A 254 -1.42 -11.98 -11.04
CA THR A 254 -1.10 -11.84 -12.47
C THR A 254 -2.35 -12.06 -13.30
N PRO A 255 -2.70 -11.15 -14.23
CA PRO A 255 -3.88 -11.31 -15.07
C PRO A 255 -3.69 -12.48 -16.03
N VAL A 256 -4.64 -13.41 -16.07
CA VAL A 256 -4.69 -14.46 -17.08
C VAL A 256 -5.14 -13.84 -18.39
N ARG A 257 -4.26 -13.85 -19.39
CA ARG A 257 -4.62 -13.35 -20.73
C ARG A 257 -5.60 -14.33 -21.38
N PRO A 258 -6.64 -13.83 -22.06
CA PRO A 258 -7.56 -14.69 -22.81
C PRO A 258 -6.88 -15.44 -23.94
#